data_a5712a8ee0278d0d7565fb25914f2861
#
_entry.id   a5712a8ee0278d0d7565fb25914f2861
#
_cell.length_a   1.000
_cell.length_b   1.000
_cell.length_c   1.000
_cell.angle_alpha   90.00
_cell.angle_beta   90.00
_cell.angle_gamma   90.00
#
_symmetry.space_group_name_H-M   'P 1'
#
loop_
_entity.id
_entity.type
_entity.pdbx_description
1 polymer ?
#
loop_
_entity_poly.entity_id
_entity_poly.type
_entity_poly.pdbx_seq_one_letter_code
_entity_poly.pdbx_strand_id
1 'polypeptide(L)'
;MRIQSQNGNSRRTRCACPSSCERPEETRSLTEMPSARMDTPSTLNLPERPAFRLDPDCKIKLKSEFDSVKHGGRRITAQYFIMLVAGGVFGTSLKCGIICSRKFDKRAVKRNRARRLLWEAFRLTAGEISPCGIILIPRRGILKVKMQDVKGAFVNTLKKAGMLEKS
;
A
#
# COMPACT_ATOMS: atom_id res chain seq x y z
N MET A 1 -48.44 -19.64 -28.70
CA MET A 1 -48.33 -19.96 -27.26
C MET A 1 -47.37 -19.01 -26.60
N ARG A 2 -47.90 -18.10 -25.76
CA ARG A 2 -47.11 -17.09 -25.02
C ARG A 2 -46.81 -17.67 -23.64
N ILE A 3 -45.54 -17.70 -23.25
CA ILE A 3 -45.13 -17.99 -21.87
C ILE A 3 -44.64 -16.70 -21.25
N GLN A 4 -45.43 -16.18 -20.31
CA GLN A 4 -45.07 -15.02 -19.48
C GLN A 4 -44.17 -15.48 -18.32
N SER A 5 -42.98 -14.95 -18.19
CA SER A 5 -42.13 -15.12 -17.01
C SER A 5 -42.41 -13.96 -16.03
N GLN A 6 -42.91 -14.34 -14.87
CA GLN A 6 -43.22 -13.43 -13.77
C GLN A 6 -41.93 -13.08 -13.02
N ASN A 7 -41.64 -11.79 -12.95
CA ASN A 7 -40.58 -11.19 -12.11
C ASN A 7 -41.06 -11.17 -10.64
N GLY A 8 -40.49 -12.00 -9.81
CA GLY A 8 -40.69 -12.00 -8.36
C GLY A 8 -39.81 -10.89 -7.71
N ASN A 9 -40.43 -9.76 -7.46
CA ASN A 9 -39.81 -8.63 -6.69
C ASN A 9 -39.90 -8.97 -5.18
N SER A 10 -38.82 -9.55 -4.62
CA SER A 10 -38.69 -9.77 -3.18
C SER A 10 -38.38 -8.48 -2.45
N ARG A 11 -39.41 -7.87 -1.87
CA ARG A 11 -39.33 -6.70 -1.00
C ARG A 11 -38.59 -7.09 0.28
N ARG A 12 -37.40 -6.52 0.53
CA ARG A 12 -36.71 -6.60 1.80
C ARG A 12 -37.50 -5.81 2.84
N THR A 13 -38.10 -6.51 3.78
CA THR A 13 -38.72 -5.95 4.99
C THR A 13 -37.63 -5.32 5.85
N ARG A 14 -37.77 -4.02 6.08
CA ARG A 14 -36.97 -3.28 7.06
C ARG A 14 -37.45 -3.67 8.45
N CYS A 15 -36.59 -4.28 9.25
CA CYS A 15 -36.85 -4.44 10.68
C CYS A 15 -36.80 -3.07 11.35
N ALA A 16 -37.93 -2.63 11.85
CA ALA A 16 -38.04 -1.47 12.74
C ALA A 16 -37.52 -1.87 14.13
N CYS A 17 -36.44 -1.26 14.58
CA CYS A 17 -36.01 -1.35 15.95
C CYS A 17 -36.89 -0.42 16.82
N PRO A 18 -37.48 -0.87 17.92
CA PRO A 18 -38.19 0.02 18.83
C PRO A 18 -37.19 0.88 19.61
N SER A 19 -37.40 2.17 19.52
CA SER A 19 -36.73 3.18 20.32
C SER A 19 -37.23 3.14 21.77
N SER A 20 -36.51 2.55 22.68
CA SER A 20 -36.52 2.84 24.09
C SER A 20 -35.48 2.00 24.86
N CYS A 21 -34.24 2.48 24.89
CA CYS A 21 -33.27 2.11 25.92
C CYS A 21 -33.00 3.38 26.72
N GLU A 22 -33.81 3.59 27.74
CA GLU A 22 -33.50 4.55 28.80
C GLU A 22 -32.26 4.06 29.55
N ARG A 23 -31.22 4.88 29.56
CA ARG A 23 -30.03 4.67 30.41
C ARG A 23 -30.36 5.17 31.82
N PRO A 24 -30.16 4.38 32.87
CA PRO A 24 -30.22 4.91 34.21
C PRO A 24 -29.06 5.86 34.44
N GLU A 25 -29.40 7.08 34.88
CA GLU A 25 -28.44 8.06 35.42
C GLU A 25 -27.92 7.55 36.75
N GLU A 26 -26.71 7.02 36.76
CA GLU A 26 -25.99 6.72 37.99
C GLU A 26 -25.15 7.95 38.37
N THR A 27 -25.70 8.74 39.25
CA THR A 27 -25.00 9.82 39.96
C THR A 27 -23.88 9.23 40.80
N ARG A 28 -22.66 9.24 40.29
CA ARG A 28 -21.45 8.99 41.09
C ARG A 28 -20.83 10.33 41.48
N SER A 29 -20.87 10.56 42.79
CA SER A 29 -20.22 11.62 43.52
C SER A 29 -18.74 11.77 43.15
N LEU A 30 -18.39 13.03 42.85
CA LEU A 30 -17.01 13.50 42.69
C LEU A 30 -16.25 13.26 43.99
N THR A 31 -15.37 12.28 43.99
CA THR A 31 -14.26 12.24 44.93
C THR A 31 -13.01 12.62 44.13
N GLU A 32 -12.53 13.81 44.35
CA GLU A 32 -11.28 14.34 43.81
C GLU A 32 -10.13 13.44 44.28
N MET A 33 -9.52 12.77 43.34
CA MET A 33 -8.20 12.16 43.54
C MET A 33 -7.12 13.09 42.97
N PRO A 34 -6.08 13.42 43.76
CA PRO A 34 -5.03 14.30 43.28
C PRO A 34 -4.28 13.65 42.13
N SER A 35 -4.22 14.36 41.01
CA SER A 35 -3.42 13.98 39.83
C SER A 35 -1.94 14.03 40.20
N ALA A 36 -1.38 12.93 40.66
CA ALA A 36 0.06 12.72 40.64
C ALA A 36 0.50 12.67 39.20
N ARG A 37 1.09 13.76 38.72
CA ARG A 37 1.85 13.79 37.47
C ARG A 37 3.01 12.83 37.67
N MET A 38 2.88 11.61 37.17
CA MET A 38 4.01 10.75 36.94
C MET A 38 4.79 11.37 35.79
N ASP A 39 5.87 12.06 36.13
CA ASP A 39 6.92 12.41 35.18
C ASP A 39 7.44 11.12 34.59
N THR A 40 6.94 10.80 33.41
CA THR A 40 7.51 9.73 32.57
C THR A 40 8.90 10.20 32.17
N PRO A 41 9.97 9.47 32.49
CA PRO A 41 11.30 9.83 32.04
C PRO A 41 11.30 9.76 30.51
N SER A 42 11.27 10.92 29.88
CA SER A 42 11.60 11.11 28.48
C SER A 42 12.98 10.58 28.23
N THR A 43 13.12 9.84 27.16
CA THR A 43 14.37 9.46 26.53
C THR A 43 14.84 8.03 26.82
N LEU A 44 14.04 7.05 26.38
CA LEU A 44 14.66 5.91 25.76
C LEU A 44 15.14 6.40 24.38
N ASN A 45 16.45 6.60 24.26
CA ASN A 45 17.12 6.72 22.97
C ASN A 45 16.93 5.42 22.19
N LEU A 46 15.75 5.26 21.57
CA LEU A 46 15.62 4.30 20.50
C LEU A 46 16.56 4.78 19.40
N PRO A 47 17.40 3.88 18.84
CA PRO A 47 18.19 4.22 17.68
C PRO A 47 17.26 4.82 16.64
N GLU A 48 17.56 6.02 16.19
CA GLU A 48 16.78 6.75 15.19
C GLU A 48 16.53 5.81 14.02
N ARG A 49 15.28 5.41 13.87
CA ARG A 49 14.86 4.69 12.66
C ARG A 49 15.19 5.64 11.54
N PRO A 50 16.03 5.25 10.57
CA PRO A 50 16.32 6.12 9.45
C PRO A 50 15.00 6.58 8.88
N ALA A 51 14.73 7.86 9.01
CA ALA A 51 13.45 8.49 8.66
C ALA A 51 13.36 8.63 7.13
N PHE A 52 13.45 7.53 6.39
CA PHE A 52 13.02 7.45 5.01
C PHE A 52 11.50 7.30 4.99
N ARG A 53 10.81 8.39 5.33
CA ARG A 53 9.40 8.53 4.98
C ARG A 53 9.35 8.76 3.48
N LEU A 54 8.70 7.85 2.77
CA LEU A 54 8.32 8.10 1.39
C LEU A 54 7.33 9.26 1.39
N ASP A 55 7.64 10.31 0.65
CA ASP A 55 6.73 11.41 0.42
C ASP A 55 5.44 10.87 -0.21
N PRO A 56 4.27 11.37 0.19
CA PRO A 56 2.99 10.95 -0.35
C PRO A 56 2.92 11.15 -1.88
N ASP A 57 3.73 12.07 -2.41
CA ASP A 57 3.80 12.38 -3.83
C ASP A 57 4.64 11.39 -4.65
N CYS A 58 5.47 10.57 -3.99
CA CYS A 58 6.14 9.44 -4.62
C CYS A 58 5.18 8.31 -5.06
N LYS A 59 3.89 8.41 -4.76
CA LYS A 59 2.89 7.40 -5.15
C LYS A 59 2.12 7.83 -6.38
N ILE A 60 2.09 6.98 -7.39
CA ILE A 60 1.19 7.16 -8.53
C ILE A 60 -0.25 7.00 -8.04
N LYS A 61 -1.08 8.02 -8.23
CA LYS A 61 -2.48 8.06 -7.76
C LYS A 61 -3.47 8.02 -8.92
N LEU A 62 -3.15 8.69 -10.02
CA LEU A 62 -4.04 8.87 -11.17
C LEU A 62 -3.91 7.72 -12.18
N LYS A 63 -5.04 7.34 -12.77
CA LYS A 63 -5.07 6.33 -13.83
C LYS A 63 -4.25 6.75 -15.04
N SER A 64 -4.33 8.03 -15.43
CA SER A 64 -3.55 8.61 -16.52
C SER A 64 -2.04 8.45 -16.32
N GLU A 65 -1.54 8.66 -15.08
CA GLU A 65 -0.14 8.45 -14.74
C GLU A 65 0.27 6.98 -14.91
N PHE A 66 -0.58 6.04 -14.48
CA PHE A 66 -0.35 4.61 -14.69
C PHE A 66 -0.30 4.25 -16.18
N ASP A 67 -1.19 4.82 -16.97
CA ASP A 67 -1.25 4.53 -18.41
C ASP A 67 -0.06 5.14 -19.15
N SER A 68 0.39 6.33 -18.78
CA SER A 68 1.62 6.95 -19.32
C SER A 68 2.85 6.08 -19.08
N VAL A 69 3.02 5.55 -17.88
CA VAL A 69 4.15 4.64 -17.58
C VAL A 69 4.01 3.30 -18.30
N LYS A 70 2.80 2.78 -18.50
CA LYS A 70 2.59 1.52 -19.23
C LYS A 70 2.90 1.65 -20.73
N HIS A 71 2.51 2.76 -21.35
CA HIS A 71 2.71 2.97 -22.78
C HIS A 71 4.15 3.34 -23.12
N GLY A 72 4.80 4.19 -22.30
CA GLY A 72 6.17 4.63 -22.53
C GLY A 72 7.24 3.81 -21.81
N GLY A 73 6.85 2.85 -20.97
CA GLY A 73 7.77 2.18 -20.06
C GLY A 73 8.40 0.91 -20.61
N ARG A 74 9.70 0.74 -20.34
CA ARG A 74 10.43 -0.51 -20.56
C ARG A 74 10.01 -1.57 -19.55
N ARG A 75 9.58 -2.74 -20.03
CA ARG A 75 9.20 -3.86 -19.18
C ARG A 75 10.40 -4.75 -18.87
N ILE A 76 10.68 -4.96 -17.59
CA ILE A 76 11.74 -5.85 -17.11
C ILE A 76 11.11 -6.90 -16.19
N THR A 77 11.37 -8.16 -16.47
CA THR A 77 10.84 -9.26 -15.68
C THR A 77 11.90 -9.73 -14.68
N ALA A 78 11.56 -9.65 -13.40
CA ALA A 78 12.36 -10.22 -12.32
C ALA A 78 11.73 -11.52 -11.80
N GLN A 79 12.44 -12.21 -10.92
CA GLN A 79 11.98 -13.48 -10.34
C GLN A 79 10.68 -13.32 -9.55
N TYR A 80 10.55 -12.26 -8.74
CA TYR A 80 9.44 -12.07 -7.79
C TYR A 80 8.41 -11.03 -8.23
N PHE A 81 8.71 -10.22 -9.24
CA PHE A 81 7.85 -9.17 -9.76
C PHE A 81 8.19 -8.81 -11.22
N ILE A 82 7.32 -8.06 -11.84
CA ILE A 82 7.56 -7.41 -13.12
C ILE A 82 7.66 -5.92 -12.84
N MET A 83 8.69 -5.27 -13.38
CA MET A 83 8.91 -3.84 -13.27
C MET A 83 8.70 -3.20 -14.64
N LEU A 84 7.89 -2.12 -14.68
CA LEU A 84 7.85 -1.21 -15.82
C LEU A 84 8.50 0.10 -15.37
N VAL A 85 9.44 0.59 -16.16
CA VAL A 85 10.19 1.82 -15.86
C VAL A 85 10.07 2.75 -17.05
N ALA A 86 9.63 3.99 -16.80
CA ALA A 86 9.55 5.05 -17.79
C ALA A 86 10.32 6.27 -17.29
N GLY A 87 11.41 6.61 -17.97
CA GLY A 87 12.15 7.84 -17.71
C GLY A 87 11.42 9.06 -18.26
N GLY A 88 11.59 10.21 -17.61
CA GLY A 88 11.10 11.50 -18.11
C GLY A 88 9.59 11.74 -18.06
N VAL A 89 8.77 10.75 -17.68
CA VAL A 89 7.30 10.89 -17.63
C VAL A 89 6.83 11.87 -16.57
N PHE A 90 7.57 11.97 -15.48
CA PHE A 90 7.24 12.83 -14.32
C PHE A 90 8.29 13.95 -14.09
N GLY A 91 9.06 14.30 -15.11
CA GLY A 91 10.14 15.27 -14.99
C GLY A 91 11.22 14.80 -14.00
N THR A 92 11.48 15.61 -12.97
CA THR A 92 12.48 15.32 -11.91
C THR A 92 11.92 14.51 -10.75
N SER A 93 10.63 14.12 -10.78
CA SER A 93 9.99 13.40 -9.68
C SER A 93 10.10 11.89 -9.83
N LEU A 94 10.47 11.21 -8.74
CA LEU A 94 10.41 9.75 -8.66
C LEU A 94 9.01 9.32 -8.21
N LYS A 95 8.29 8.59 -9.07
CA LYS A 95 6.96 8.07 -8.73
C LYS A 95 6.89 6.55 -8.85
N CYS A 96 6.27 5.91 -7.87
CA CYS A 96 6.08 4.46 -7.86
C CYS A 96 4.61 4.07 -7.71
N GLY A 97 4.19 3.06 -8.46
CA GLY A 97 2.88 2.46 -8.35
C GLY A 97 2.94 0.94 -8.24
N ILE A 98 2.04 0.34 -7.47
CA ILE A 98 1.98 -1.13 -7.34
C ILE A 98 0.62 -1.64 -7.81
N ILE A 99 0.62 -2.49 -8.82
CA ILE A 99 -0.58 -3.13 -9.34
C ILE A 99 -0.66 -4.56 -8.82
N CYS A 100 -1.54 -4.80 -7.86
CA CYS A 100 -1.80 -6.13 -7.32
C CYS A 100 -3.29 -6.47 -7.46
N SER A 101 -3.64 -7.18 -8.52
CA SER A 101 -5.01 -7.54 -8.87
C SER A 101 -5.49 -8.82 -8.16
N ARG A 102 -6.79 -9.13 -8.25
CA ARG A 102 -7.36 -10.41 -7.76
C ARG A 102 -6.80 -11.62 -8.50
N LYS A 103 -6.26 -11.44 -9.73
CA LYS A 103 -5.59 -12.51 -10.50
C LYS A 103 -4.30 -13.00 -9.83
N PHE A 104 -3.64 -12.13 -9.03
CA PHE A 104 -2.45 -12.52 -8.26
C PHE A 104 -2.81 -13.51 -7.15
N ASP A 105 -3.78 -13.20 -6.30
CA ASP A 105 -4.32 -14.09 -5.28
C ASP A 105 -5.73 -13.62 -4.86
N LYS A 106 -6.64 -14.56 -4.61
CA LYS A 106 -8.01 -14.25 -4.16
C LYS A 106 -8.02 -13.64 -2.76
N ARG A 107 -7.11 -14.06 -1.87
CA ARG A 107 -7.02 -13.62 -0.48
C ARG A 107 -6.40 -12.22 -0.37
N ALA A 108 -7.12 -11.29 0.24
CA ALA A 108 -6.67 -9.91 0.42
C ALA A 108 -5.36 -9.81 1.25
N VAL A 109 -5.24 -10.65 2.28
CA VAL A 109 -4.06 -10.69 3.16
C VAL A 109 -2.77 -10.95 2.36
N LYS A 110 -2.79 -11.91 1.44
CA LYS A 110 -1.63 -12.22 0.58
C LYS A 110 -1.30 -11.06 -0.36
N ARG A 111 -2.31 -10.40 -0.94
CA ARG A 111 -2.09 -9.21 -1.77
C ARG A 111 -1.49 -8.06 -0.98
N ASN A 112 -1.96 -7.82 0.23
CA ASN A 112 -1.42 -6.78 1.11
C ASN A 112 0.02 -7.08 1.55
N ARG A 113 0.34 -8.35 1.86
CA ARG A 113 1.72 -8.76 2.13
C ARG A 113 2.65 -8.46 0.95
N ALA A 114 2.27 -8.84 -0.26
CA ALA A 114 3.06 -8.57 -1.46
C ALA A 114 3.27 -7.07 -1.69
N ARG A 115 2.23 -6.25 -1.50
CA ARG A 115 2.33 -4.79 -1.58
C ARG A 115 3.31 -4.23 -0.55
N ARG A 116 3.23 -4.66 0.70
CA ARG A 116 4.14 -4.20 1.76
C ARG A 116 5.60 -4.53 1.44
N LEU A 117 5.88 -5.73 0.95
CA LEU A 117 7.25 -6.14 0.57
C LEU A 117 7.80 -5.25 -0.57
N LEU A 118 7.01 -4.96 -1.59
CA LEU A 118 7.44 -4.11 -2.70
C LEU A 118 7.59 -2.64 -2.30
N TRP A 119 6.68 -2.11 -1.48
CA TRP A 119 6.81 -0.76 -0.95
C TRP A 119 8.05 -0.59 -0.08
N GLU A 120 8.35 -1.58 0.75
CA GLU A 120 9.53 -1.54 1.60
C GLU A 120 10.81 -1.65 0.77
N ALA A 121 10.83 -2.50 -0.27
CA ALA A 121 11.96 -2.58 -1.20
C ALA A 121 12.19 -1.22 -1.88
N PHE A 122 11.14 -0.59 -2.39
CA PHE A 122 11.23 0.74 -2.99
C PHE A 122 11.69 1.79 -1.99
N ARG A 123 11.12 1.82 -0.78
CA ARG A 123 11.49 2.78 0.27
C ARG A 123 12.97 2.74 0.62
N LEU A 124 13.54 1.54 0.71
CA LEU A 124 14.95 1.35 1.07
C LEU A 124 15.95 1.69 -0.05
N THR A 125 15.47 1.88 -1.27
CA THR A 125 16.30 2.17 -2.45
C THR A 125 15.94 3.48 -3.12
N ALA A 126 14.92 4.18 -2.65
CA ALA A 126 14.43 5.41 -3.29
C ALA A 126 15.50 6.50 -3.45
N GLY A 127 16.44 6.61 -2.51
CA GLY A 127 17.52 7.60 -2.57
C GLY A 127 18.62 7.31 -3.60
N GLU A 128 18.64 6.09 -4.16
CA GLU A 128 19.63 5.66 -5.15
C GLU A 128 19.05 5.62 -6.58
N ILE A 129 17.78 5.98 -6.73
CA ILE A 129 17.04 5.83 -8.01
C ILE A 129 16.94 7.19 -8.70
N SER A 130 17.36 7.24 -9.96
CA SER A 130 17.15 8.42 -10.82
C SER A 130 15.65 8.73 -10.98
N PRO A 131 15.27 10.01 -11.18
CA PRO A 131 13.89 10.42 -11.36
C PRO A 131 13.20 9.66 -12.49
N CYS A 132 12.22 8.85 -12.17
CA CYS A 132 11.48 8.02 -13.15
C CYS A 132 10.14 7.56 -12.62
N GLY A 133 9.28 7.08 -13.52
CA GLY A 133 8.04 6.39 -13.18
C GLY A 133 8.25 4.88 -13.10
N ILE A 134 7.94 4.27 -11.96
CA ILE A 134 8.08 2.83 -11.76
C ILE A 134 6.72 2.21 -11.46
N ILE A 135 6.35 1.14 -12.18
CA ILE A 135 5.20 0.31 -11.85
C ILE A 135 5.68 -1.10 -11.53
N LEU A 136 5.24 -1.61 -10.37
CA LEU A 136 5.57 -2.94 -9.88
C LEU A 136 4.35 -3.85 -9.90
N ILE A 137 4.50 -5.03 -10.49
CA ILE A 137 3.47 -6.04 -10.54
C ILE A 137 4.01 -7.30 -9.87
N PRO A 138 3.51 -7.68 -8.68
CA PRO A 138 4.02 -8.84 -7.96
C PRO A 138 3.70 -10.15 -8.69
N ARG A 139 4.59 -11.13 -8.57
CA ARG A 139 4.41 -12.53 -8.98
C ARG A 139 4.21 -13.41 -7.74
N ARG A 140 3.51 -14.53 -7.87
CA ARG A 140 3.17 -15.41 -6.72
C ARG A 140 4.38 -15.83 -5.88
N GLY A 141 5.56 -15.95 -6.48
CA GLY A 141 6.80 -16.30 -5.81
C GLY A 141 7.21 -15.36 -4.66
N ILE A 142 6.78 -14.08 -4.70
CA ILE A 142 7.11 -13.09 -3.67
C ILE A 142 6.57 -13.45 -2.27
N LEU A 143 5.52 -14.28 -2.20
CA LEU A 143 4.91 -14.66 -0.91
C LEU A 143 5.77 -15.61 -0.09
N LYS A 144 6.70 -16.31 -0.72
CA LYS A 144 7.55 -17.34 -0.10
C LYS A 144 8.91 -16.82 0.34
N VAL A 145 9.25 -15.56 0.01
CA VAL A 145 10.59 -15.00 0.21
C VAL A 145 10.62 -13.95 1.30
N LYS A 146 11.82 -13.71 1.83
CA LYS A 146 12.08 -12.65 2.81
C LYS A 146 12.27 -11.30 2.11
N MET A 147 12.18 -10.22 2.88
CA MET A 147 12.35 -8.87 2.40
C MET A 147 13.72 -8.64 1.72
N GLN A 148 14.78 -9.22 2.27
CA GLN A 148 16.14 -9.07 1.77
C GLN A 148 16.29 -9.57 0.33
N ASP A 149 15.67 -10.72 0.01
CA ASP A 149 15.69 -11.31 -1.34
C ASP A 149 14.95 -10.42 -2.34
N VAL A 150 13.83 -9.84 -1.90
CA VAL A 150 13.06 -8.90 -2.72
C VAL A 150 13.86 -7.62 -2.99
N LYS A 151 14.54 -7.07 -1.96
CA LYS A 151 15.42 -5.90 -2.11
C LYS A 151 16.56 -6.19 -3.09
N GLY A 152 17.26 -7.33 -2.94
CA GLY A 152 18.34 -7.71 -3.83
C GLY A 152 17.87 -7.86 -5.29
N ALA A 153 16.72 -8.52 -5.52
CA ALA A 153 16.12 -8.63 -6.84
C ALA A 153 15.72 -7.26 -7.40
N PHE A 154 15.25 -6.33 -6.55
CA PHE A 154 14.85 -4.99 -6.93
C PHE A 154 16.05 -4.17 -7.41
N VAL A 155 17.13 -4.11 -6.63
CA VAL A 155 18.39 -3.43 -7.00
C VAL A 155 18.97 -4.01 -8.30
N ASN A 156 19.01 -5.34 -8.43
CA ASN A 156 19.49 -5.99 -9.66
C ASN A 156 18.64 -5.62 -10.91
N THR A 157 17.33 -5.46 -10.72
CA THR A 157 16.44 -5.06 -11.80
C THR A 157 16.63 -3.60 -12.18
N LEU A 158 16.86 -2.71 -11.21
CA LEU A 158 17.18 -1.31 -11.44
C LEU A 158 18.54 -1.14 -12.17
N LYS A 159 19.56 -1.94 -11.81
CA LYS A 159 20.83 -1.99 -12.52
C LYS A 159 20.64 -2.36 -14.01
N LYS A 160 19.82 -3.37 -14.29
CA LYS A 160 19.45 -3.75 -15.65
C LYS A 160 18.66 -2.67 -16.40
N ALA A 161 17.91 -1.85 -15.69
CA ALA A 161 17.18 -0.72 -16.24
C ALA A 161 18.08 0.49 -16.53
N GLY A 162 19.27 0.56 -15.90
CA GLY A 162 20.16 1.72 -15.99
C GLY A 162 19.65 2.93 -15.20
N MET A 163 18.82 2.71 -14.16
CA MET A 163 18.17 3.77 -13.38
C MET A 163 18.73 3.93 -11.98
N LEU A 164 19.89 3.33 -11.69
CA LEU A 164 20.62 3.58 -10.46
C LEU A 164 21.63 4.69 -10.69
N GLU A 165 21.56 5.73 -9.89
CA GLU A 165 22.65 6.69 -9.80
C GLU A 165 23.84 5.99 -9.14
N LYS A 166 24.98 6.00 -9.83
CA LYS A 166 26.22 5.54 -9.23
C LYS A 166 26.59 6.56 -8.15
N SER A 167 26.51 6.17 -6.90
CA SER A 167 27.15 6.87 -5.80
C SER A 167 28.67 6.78 -5.95
#